data_595c04cadb0a9e896ac3168e3686e47a
#
_entry.id   595c04cadb0a9e896ac3168e3686e47a
#
_cell.length_a   1.000
_cell.length_b   1.000
_cell.length_c   1.000
_cell.angle_alpha   90.00
_cell.angle_beta   90.00
_cell.angle_gamma   90.00
#
_symmetry.space_group_name_H-M   'P 1'
#
loop_
_entity.id
_entity.type
_entity.pdbx_description
1 polymer ?
#
loop_
_entity_poly.entity_id
_entity_poly.type
_entity_poly.pdbx_seq_one_letter_code
_entity_poly.pdbx_strand_id
1 'polypeptide(L)'
;AERPVIMAGTNLYWGRGEHALRELAERRGIPVYLNGQARGCLPADHELFFSRARGDGLKGADVALVIGVPMDFRLAFGASFGEDTKLVVIDRAEPARAHPRAVEASLYGGIDATLRALAGDGTPDRTRDWVAHLRGKETETRVAARVELDDGRAPLHPMRLYRELGEMLDRNAIVIGDGGDFVSYAGRVIDTYEPGCWLDPGPFGCLGTGPGYALAAKLAHPDRQVVLLVGDGAFGFSGMEFDTLARHGVNIVAVMGNNGIWALEKHPMEFLYGYSVAAELRPETRYDQMVEALGCHGELVRTPEDLKPALARAFEAGAPALVNVLTDPDVVYPRKSNLA
;
A
#
# COMPACT_ATOMS: atom_id res chain seq x y z
N ALA A 1 29.40 -0.48 -4.42
CA ALA A 1 28.49 0.42 -3.71
C ALA A 1 28.77 0.39 -2.21
N GLU A 2 28.64 1.54 -1.57
CA GLU A 2 28.71 1.68 -0.12
C GLU A 2 27.33 1.89 0.48
N ARG A 3 26.44 2.52 -0.29
CA ARG A 3 25.06 2.82 0.08
C ARG A 3 24.06 2.30 -0.96
N PRO A 4 24.07 0.99 -1.26
CA PRO A 4 23.11 0.44 -2.20
C PRO A 4 21.70 0.38 -1.62
N VAL A 5 20.69 0.42 -2.51
CA VAL A 5 19.29 0.12 -2.17
C VAL A 5 18.64 -0.74 -3.25
N ILE A 6 17.60 -1.47 -2.86
CA ILE A 6 16.69 -2.13 -3.79
C ILE A 6 15.33 -1.42 -3.72
N MET A 7 14.80 -1.03 -4.88
CA MET A 7 13.42 -0.62 -5.06
C MET A 7 12.72 -1.63 -5.96
N ALA A 8 11.84 -2.45 -5.39
CA ALA A 8 11.18 -3.52 -6.15
C ALA A 8 9.65 -3.31 -6.27
N GLY A 9 9.09 -3.70 -7.40
CA GLY A 9 7.69 -3.49 -7.73
C GLY A 9 6.99 -4.72 -8.32
N THR A 10 5.83 -4.50 -8.88
CA THR A 10 4.86 -5.52 -9.30
C THR A 10 5.43 -6.63 -10.17
N ASN A 11 6.38 -6.33 -11.09
CA ASN A 11 6.96 -7.36 -11.95
C ASN A 11 7.89 -8.33 -11.20
N LEU A 12 8.42 -7.97 -10.02
CA LEU A 12 9.10 -8.92 -9.14
C LEU A 12 8.16 -10.05 -8.71
N TYR A 13 6.94 -9.69 -8.26
CA TYR A 13 5.91 -10.66 -7.86
C TYR A 13 5.51 -11.57 -9.04
N TRP A 14 5.17 -10.97 -10.19
CA TRP A 14 4.83 -11.75 -11.39
C TRP A 14 5.99 -12.56 -11.96
N GLY A 15 7.21 -12.14 -11.71
CA GLY A 15 8.44 -12.85 -12.04
C GLY A 15 8.81 -13.95 -11.05
N ARG A 16 8.04 -14.13 -9.96
CA ARG A 16 8.30 -15.08 -8.86
C ARG A 16 9.72 -14.93 -8.30
N GLY A 17 10.16 -13.67 -8.16
CA GLY A 17 11.52 -13.34 -7.75
C GLY A 17 11.71 -13.11 -6.25
N GLU A 18 10.71 -13.41 -5.42
CA GLU A 18 10.72 -13.12 -3.98
C GLU A 18 11.85 -13.84 -3.24
N HIS A 19 12.10 -15.11 -3.54
CA HIS A 19 13.18 -15.86 -2.92
C HIS A 19 14.56 -15.35 -3.35
N ALA A 20 14.72 -15.05 -4.66
CA ALA A 20 15.95 -14.52 -5.18
C ALA A 20 16.24 -13.09 -4.70
N LEU A 21 15.18 -12.27 -4.51
CA LEU A 21 15.28 -10.95 -3.87
C LEU A 21 15.82 -11.08 -2.46
N ARG A 22 15.23 -11.96 -1.67
CA ARG A 22 15.68 -12.23 -0.30
C ARG A 22 17.13 -12.66 -0.24
N GLU A 23 17.50 -13.64 -1.05
CA GLU A 23 18.87 -14.13 -1.14
C GLU A 23 19.86 -13.02 -1.52
N LEU A 24 19.53 -12.19 -2.52
CA LEU A 24 20.36 -11.05 -2.92
C LEU A 24 20.49 -10.04 -1.79
N ALA A 25 19.38 -9.66 -1.16
CA ALA A 25 19.37 -8.69 -0.07
C ALA A 25 20.22 -9.16 1.10
N GLU A 26 20.02 -10.40 1.58
CA GLU A 26 20.76 -10.99 2.71
C GLU A 26 22.26 -11.13 2.42
N ARG A 27 22.61 -11.69 1.26
CA ARG A 27 24.04 -11.91 0.91
C ARG A 27 24.82 -10.62 0.72
N ARG A 28 24.16 -9.56 0.26
CA ARG A 28 24.80 -8.27 -0.03
C ARG A 28 24.54 -7.20 1.03
N GLY A 29 23.69 -7.47 2.03
CA GLY A 29 23.30 -6.52 3.05
C GLY A 29 22.58 -5.29 2.48
N ILE A 30 21.69 -5.45 1.48
CA ILE A 30 21.08 -4.33 0.77
C ILE A 30 19.68 -4.02 1.33
N PRO A 31 19.42 -2.78 1.79
CA PRO A 31 18.08 -2.34 2.18
C PRO A 31 17.07 -2.43 1.03
N VAL A 32 15.86 -2.92 1.34
CA VAL A 32 14.80 -3.19 0.36
C VAL A 32 13.57 -2.33 0.63
N TYR A 33 13.08 -1.68 -0.42
CA TYR A 33 11.82 -0.96 -0.48
C TYR A 33 10.89 -1.64 -1.49
N LEU A 34 9.63 -1.85 -1.10
CA LEU A 34 8.65 -2.55 -1.93
C LEU A 34 7.50 -1.63 -2.33
N ASN A 35 6.97 -1.84 -3.55
CA ASN A 35 5.85 -1.08 -4.11
C ASN A 35 4.86 -2.01 -4.82
N GLY A 36 3.58 -1.65 -4.84
CA GLY A 36 2.52 -2.44 -5.49
C GLY A 36 2.51 -3.89 -5.00
N GLN A 37 2.34 -4.83 -5.90
CA GLN A 37 2.26 -6.26 -5.57
C GLN A 37 3.57 -6.88 -5.06
N ALA A 38 4.70 -6.16 -5.12
CA ALA A 38 5.91 -6.63 -4.45
C ALA A 38 5.80 -6.57 -2.91
N ARG A 39 4.83 -5.85 -2.35
CA ARG A 39 4.60 -5.86 -0.90
C ARG A 39 4.41 -7.29 -0.42
N GLY A 40 5.16 -7.67 0.60
CA GLY A 40 5.22 -9.04 1.12
C GLY A 40 6.25 -9.94 0.44
N CYS A 41 6.84 -9.58 -0.71
CA CYS A 41 7.94 -10.35 -1.31
C CYS A 41 9.21 -10.38 -0.43
N LEU A 42 9.32 -9.43 0.48
CA LEU A 42 10.18 -9.51 1.66
C LEU A 42 9.29 -9.17 2.86
N PRO A 43 9.21 -10.02 3.90
CA PRO A 43 8.34 -9.77 5.05
C PRO A 43 8.61 -8.44 5.73
N ALA A 44 7.57 -7.77 6.24
CA ALA A 44 7.70 -6.45 6.85
C ALA A 44 8.55 -6.43 8.14
N ASP A 45 8.73 -7.58 8.78
CA ASP A 45 9.59 -7.76 9.95
C ASP A 45 11.03 -8.22 9.60
N HIS A 46 11.36 -8.32 8.32
CA HIS A 46 12.71 -8.65 7.89
C HIS A 46 13.68 -7.50 8.19
N GLU A 47 14.90 -7.83 8.66
CA GLU A 47 15.88 -6.83 9.07
C GLU A 47 16.34 -5.87 7.95
N LEU A 48 16.25 -6.27 6.69
CA LEU A 48 16.58 -5.44 5.54
C LEU A 48 15.36 -4.81 4.87
N PHE A 49 14.14 -5.03 5.39
CA PHE A 49 12.95 -4.34 4.92
C PHE A 49 12.85 -2.94 5.52
N PHE A 50 12.54 -1.96 4.67
CA PHE A 50 12.34 -0.56 5.04
C PHE A 50 11.11 0.00 4.33
N SER A 51 10.35 0.84 5.02
CA SER A 51 9.17 1.48 4.45
C SER A 51 9.11 2.98 4.75
N ARG A 52 9.46 3.39 5.97
CA ARG A 52 9.35 4.79 6.43
C ARG A 52 10.59 5.61 6.09
N ALA A 53 11.76 5.00 5.99
CA ALA A 53 13.00 5.63 5.56
C ALA A 53 13.17 5.66 4.03
N ARG A 54 12.09 5.44 3.24
CA ARG A 54 12.19 5.34 1.78
C ARG A 54 12.77 6.60 1.13
N GLY A 55 12.35 7.78 1.58
CA GLY A 55 12.87 9.05 1.04
C GLY A 55 14.37 9.20 1.26
N ASP A 56 14.84 8.93 2.48
CA ASP A 56 16.25 9.00 2.84
C ASP A 56 17.06 7.94 2.09
N GLY A 57 16.55 6.71 2.02
CA GLY A 57 17.22 5.62 1.33
C GLY A 57 17.39 5.85 -0.16
N LEU A 58 16.32 6.22 -0.87
CA LEU A 58 16.39 6.44 -2.31
C LEU A 58 17.26 7.65 -2.67
N LYS A 59 17.19 8.75 -1.88
CA LYS A 59 18.00 9.95 -2.12
C LYS A 59 19.45 9.79 -1.70
N GLY A 60 19.73 9.04 -0.65
CA GLY A 60 21.08 8.85 -0.12
C GLY A 60 21.87 7.74 -0.78
N ALA A 61 21.25 6.92 -1.62
CA ALA A 61 21.90 5.78 -2.28
C ALA A 61 22.95 6.21 -3.31
N ASP A 62 24.07 5.49 -3.36
CA ASP A 62 25.05 5.59 -4.45
C ASP A 62 24.67 4.71 -5.64
N VAL A 63 24.02 3.55 -5.38
CA VAL A 63 23.47 2.65 -6.40
C VAL A 63 22.07 2.22 -5.99
N ALA A 64 21.14 2.25 -6.93
CA ALA A 64 19.79 1.71 -6.74
C ALA A 64 19.48 0.61 -7.78
N LEU A 65 19.12 -0.58 -7.29
CA LEU A 65 18.56 -1.64 -8.11
C LEU A 65 17.05 -1.42 -8.20
N VAL A 66 16.58 -1.08 -9.40
CA VAL A 66 15.17 -0.81 -9.69
C VAL A 66 14.59 -2.05 -10.36
N ILE A 67 13.88 -2.88 -9.56
CA ILE A 67 13.50 -4.23 -9.95
C ILE A 67 11.99 -4.32 -10.21
N GLY A 68 11.60 -4.51 -11.45
CA GLY A 68 10.20 -4.75 -11.81
C GLY A 68 9.23 -3.63 -11.42
N VAL A 69 9.72 -2.39 -11.35
CA VAL A 69 8.92 -1.20 -11.06
C VAL A 69 9.21 -0.09 -12.06
N PRO A 70 8.20 0.47 -12.73
CA PRO A 70 8.41 1.58 -13.64
C PRO A 70 8.77 2.86 -12.86
N MET A 71 9.61 3.70 -13.45
CA MET A 71 9.89 5.05 -12.94
C MET A 71 8.78 6.02 -13.33
N ASP A 72 7.56 5.76 -12.87
CA ASP A 72 6.38 6.60 -13.07
C ASP A 72 6.22 7.64 -11.94
N PHE A 73 5.01 8.22 -11.83
CA PHE A 73 4.70 9.23 -10.81
C PHE A 73 4.98 8.76 -9.38
N ARG A 74 4.89 7.46 -9.08
CA ARG A 74 5.15 6.89 -7.74
C ARG A 74 6.62 6.97 -7.33
N LEU A 75 7.51 7.11 -8.30
CA LEU A 75 8.94 7.37 -8.13
C LEU A 75 9.32 8.78 -8.62
N ALA A 76 8.32 9.69 -8.73
CA ALA A 76 8.49 11.05 -9.24
C ALA A 76 9.28 11.06 -10.57
N PHE A 77 8.97 10.14 -11.47
CA PHE A 77 9.67 9.96 -12.76
C PHE A 77 11.20 9.86 -12.61
N GLY A 78 11.66 9.21 -11.54
CA GLY A 78 13.08 9.03 -11.23
C GLY A 78 13.67 10.09 -10.30
N ALA A 79 12.97 11.20 -10.03
CA ALA A 79 13.42 12.25 -9.12
C ALA A 79 13.38 11.85 -7.63
N SER A 80 12.80 10.68 -7.29
CA SER A 80 12.87 10.11 -5.95
C SER A 80 14.29 9.67 -5.57
N PHE A 81 15.15 9.38 -6.55
CA PHE A 81 16.56 9.01 -6.31
C PHE A 81 17.45 10.25 -6.24
N GLY A 82 18.60 10.15 -5.58
CA GLY A 82 19.61 11.20 -5.58
C GLY A 82 20.14 11.50 -6.98
N GLU A 83 20.61 12.72 -7.24
CA GLU A 83 21.08 13.14 -8.58
C GLU A 83 22.23 12.26 -9.07
N ASP A 84 23.18 11.92 -8.17
CA ASP A 84 24.35 11.09 -8.46
C ASP A 84 24.09 9.59 -8.32
N THR A 85 22.87 9.16 -7.94
CA THR A 85 22.54 7.75 -7.79
C THR A 85 22.60 7.03 -9.12
N LYS A 86 23.47 6.01 -9.22
CA LYS A 86 23.52 5.11 -10.38
C LYS A 86 22.36 4.14 -10.35
N LEU A 87 21.53 4.17 -11.38
CA LEU A 87 20.35 3.31 -11.49
C LEU A 87 20.69 2.05 -12.32
N VAL A 88 20.40 0.89 -11.76
CA VAL A 88 20.47 -0.40 -12.47
C VAL A 88 19.04 -0.93 -12.57
N VAL A 89 18.50 -0.99 -13.77
CA VAL A 89 17.12 -1.46 -14.02
C VAL A 89 17.14 -2.96 -14.30
N ILE A 90 16.26 -3.70 -13.62
CA ILE A 90 16.08 -5.14 -13.79
C ILE A 90 14.61 -5.39 -14.03
N ASP A 91 14.24 -5.87 -15.23
CA ASP A 91 12.85 -6.13 -15.57
C ASP A 91 12.73 -7.27 -16.57
N ARG A 92 11.51 -7.74 -16.80
CA ARG A 92 11.20 -8.85 -17.71
C ARG A 92 11.48 -8.50 -19.17
N ALA A 93 11.28 -7.25 -19.55
CA ALA A 93 11.46 -6.75 -20.91
C ALA A 93 11.85 -5.27 -20.89
N GLU A 94 12.44 -4.82 -21.98
CA GLU A 94 12.70 -3.42 -22.22
C GLU A 94 11.37 -2.64 -22.28
N PRO A 95 11.29 -1.49 -21.60
CA PRO A 95 10.08 -0.69 -21.62
C PRO A 95 9.84 -0.09 -23.03
N ALA A 96 8.55 0.05 -23.43
CA ALA A 96 8.17 0.66 -24.68
C ALA A 96 8.54 2.16 -24.78
N ARG A 97 8.82 2.80 -23.67
CA ARG A 97 9.26 4.20 -23.59
C ARG A 97 10.61 4.27 -22.89
N ALA A 98 11.45 5.19 -23.33
CA ALA A 98 12.72 5.45 -22.65
C ALA A 98 12.49 5.77 -21.17
N HIS A 99 13.44 5.39 -20.34
CA HIS A 99 13.41 5.77 -18.92
C HIS A 99 13.47 7.32 -18.81
N PRO A 100 12.72 7.91 -17.88
CA PRO A 100 12.69 9.37 -17.72
C PRO A 100 14.01 9.94 -17.17
N ARG A 101 14.91 9.07 -16.76
CA ARG A 101 16.24 9.39 -16.27
C ARG A 101 17.25 8.41 -16.82
N ALA A 102 18.50 8.83 -17.00
CA ALA A 102 19.60 7.96 -17.43
C ALA A 102 19.80 6.78 -16.44
N VAL A 103 20.06 5.60 -16.98
CA VAL A 103 20.37 4.39 -16.22
C VAL A 103 21.78 3.94 -16.54
N GLU A 104 22.50 3.47 -15.52
CA GLU A 104 23.89 2.97 -15.68
C GLU A 104 23.91 1.63 -16.41
N ALA A 105 22.92 0.76 -16.11
CA ALA A 105 22.78 -0.54 -16.76
C ALA A 105 21.33 -1.00 -16.74
N SER A 106 20.98 -1.83 -17.73
CA SER A 106 19.67 -2.49 -17.82
C SER A 106 19.85 -3.98 -18.04
N LEU A 107 19.14 -4.79 -17.27
CA LEU A 107 19.14 -6.25 -17.36
C LEU A 107 17.70 -6.69 -17.61
N TYR A 108 17.43 -7.17 -18.81
CA TYR A 108 16.11 -7.62 -19.22
C TYR A 108 16.06 -9.13 -19.38
N GLY A 109 15.02 -9.77 -18.82
CA GLY A 109 14.84 -11.23 -18.89
C GLY A 109 14.18 -11.79 -17.62
N GLY A 110 14.55 -13.00 -17.25
CA GLY A 110 14.03 -13.67 -16.07
C GLY A 110 14.53 -13.00 -14.77
N ILE A 111 13.61 -12.33 -14.04
CA ILE A 111 13.97 -11.58 -12.82
C ILE A 111 14.62 -12.51 -11.79
N ASP A 112 14.01 -13.67 -11.49
CA ASP A 112 14.54 -14.63 -10.51
C ASP A 112 15.99 -15.04 -10.85
N ALA A 113 16.24 -15.45 -12.10
CA ALA A 113 17.57 -15.88 -12.56
C ALA A 113 18.58 -14.74 -12.47
N THR A 114 18.19 -13.51 -12.85
CA THR A 114 19.04 -12.33 -12.78
C THR A 114 19.44 -12.01 -11.34
N LEU A 115 18.49 -12.03 -10.41
CA LEU A 115 18.76 -11.75 -9.00
C LEU A 115 19.67 -12.81 -8.37
N ARG A 116 19.47 -14.09 -8.67
CA ARG A 116 20.38 -15.17 -8.21
C ARG A 116 21.79 -14.98 -8.74
N ALA A 117 21.95 -14.62 -10.01
CA ALA A 117 23.27 -14.36 -10.58
C ALA A 117 23.96 -13.15 -9.92
N LEU A 118 23.21 -12.11 -9.54
CA LEU A 118 23.72 -10.94 -8.85
C LEU A 118 24.03 -11.19 -7.37
N ALA A 119 23.38 -12.16 -6.74
CA ALA A 119 23.60 -12.50 -5.33
C ALA A 119 25.06 -12.88 -5.06
N GLY A 120 25.64 -13.80 -5.88
CA GLY A 120 27.07 -14.18 -5.86
C GLY A 120 27.63 -14.34 -4.44
N ASP A 121 28.95 -14.26 -4.30
CA ASP A 121 29.65 -14.25 -3.01
C ASP A 121 29.65 -12.82 -2.44
N GLY A 122 28.69 -12.52 -1.57
CA GLY A 122 28.50 -11.18 -1.00
C GLY A 122 29.35 -10.91 0.23
N THR A 123 29.57 -9.64 0.53
CA THR A 123 30.18 -9.16 1.77
C THR A 123 29.25 -8.15 2.44
N PRO A 124 28.28 -8.59 3.28
CA PRO A 124 27.28 -7.70 3.87
C PRO A 124 27.88 -6.63 4.80
N ASP A 125 29.10 -6.82 5.26
CA ASP A 125 29.77 -5.87 6.17
C ASP A 125 29.99 -4.47 5.56
N ARG A 126 30.09 -4.36 4.22
CA ARG A 126 30.30 -3.06 3.55
C ARG A 126 29.13 -2.09 3.68
N THR A 127 27.95 -2.61 3.92
CA THR A 127 26.70 -1.82 3.99
C THR A 127 26.17 -1.64 5.41
N ARG A 128 26.85 -2.19 6.41
CA ARG A 128 26.39 -2.21 7.81
C ARG A 128 26.04 -0.83 8.35
N ASP A 129 26.91 0.16 8.15
CA ASP A 129 26.69 1.53 8.64
C ASP A 129 25.52 2.20 7.91
N TRP A 130 25.37 1.91 6.61
CA TRP A 130 24.23 2.40 5.84
C TRP A 130 22.90 1.81 6.32
N VAL A 131 22.84 0.50 6.54
CA VAL A 131 21.66 -0.18 7.11
C VAL A 131 21.33 0.39 8.48
N ALA A 132 22.34 0.58 9.35
CA ALA A 132 22.14 1.17 10.68
C ALA A 132 21.60 2.61 10.59
N HIS A 133 22.14 3.44 9.70
CA HIS A 133 21.65 4.79 9.44
C HIS A 133 20.18 4.78 9.04
N LEU A 134 19.78 3.96 8.05
CA LEU A 134 18.41 3.85 7.60
C LEU A 134 17.48 3.29 8.68
N ARG A 135 17.96 2.38 9.53
CA ARG A 135 17.18 1.88 10.67
C ARG A 135 16.90 2.97 11.70
N GLY A 136 17.85 3.88 11.94
CA GLY A 136 17.62 5.09 12.72
C GLY A 136 16.50 5.95 12.12
N LYS A 137 16.57 6.24 10.82
CA LYS A 137 15.53 7.02 10.10
C LYS A 137 14.15 6.35 10.10
N GLU A 138 14.11 5.03 9.91
CA GLU A 138 12.88 4.25 10.03
C GLU A 138 12.24 4.42 11.41
N THR A 139 13.04 4.33 12.47
CA THR A 139 12.58 4.48 13.85
C THR A 139 12.11 5.90 14.14
N GLU A 140 12.87 6.92 13.76
CA GLU A 140 12.49 8.34 13.90
C GLU A 140 11.12 8.60 13.25
N THR A 141 10.93 8.13 12.00
CA THR A 141 9.66 8.34 11.28
C THR A 141 8.50 7.57 11.90
N ARG A 142 8.74 6.34 12.40
CA ARG A 142 7.71 5.56 13.12
C ARG A 142 7.29 6.25 14.43
N VAL A 143 8.24 6.82 15.17
CA VAL A 143 7.93 7.57 16.40
C VAL A 143 7.13 8.84 16.06
N ALA A 144 7.55 9.59 15.05
CA ALA A 144 6.83 10.80 14.64
C ALA A 144 5.38 10.51 14.19
N ALA A 145 5.14 9.37 13.54
CA ALA A 145 3.80 8.97 13.09
C ALA A 145 2.84 8.62 14.25
N ARG A 146 3.33 8.44 15.48
CA ARG A 146 2.46 8.12 16.62
C ARG A 146 1.41 9.19 16.89
N VAL A 147 1.70 10.45 16.62
CA VAL A 147 0.74 11.56 16.78
C VAL A 147 -0.52 11.32 15.94
N GLU A 148 -0.36 10.87 14.68
CA GLU A 148 -1.48 10.54 13.79
C GLU A 148 -2.11 9.18 14.14
N LEU A 149 -1.30 8.20 14.56
CA LEU A 149 -1.76 6.86 14.91
C LEU A 149 -2.59 6.83 16.19
N ASP A 150 -2.29 7.72 17.15
CA ASP A 150 -2.95 7.81 18.46
C ASP A 150 -3.98 8.96 18.52
N ASP A 151 -4.30 9.58 17.37
CA ASP A 151 -5.27 10.67 17.27
C ASP A 151 -6.65 10.23 17.75
N GLY A 152 -7.24 10.99 18.65
CA GLY A 152 -8.53 10.72 19.29
C GLY A 152 -9.71 11.54 18.74
N ARG A 153 -9.52 12.22 17.58
CA ARG A 153 -10.59 13.04 16.99
C ARG A 153 -11.79 12.23 16.54
N ALA A 154 -12.94 12.88 16.46
CA ALA A 154 -14.16 12.40 15.83
C ALA A 154 -14.72 13.53 14.94
N PRO A 155 -14.92 13.32 13.61
CA PRO A 155 -14.67 12.07 12.85
C PRO A 155 -13.21 11.61 12.87
N LEU A 156 -12.97 10.31 12.60
CA LEU A 156 -11.69 9.67 12.84
C LEU A 156 -10.58 10.13 11.88
N HIS A 157 -9.35 10.18 12.41
CA HIS A 157 -8.16 10.27 11.55
C HIS A 157 -7.89 8.91 10.88
N PRO A 158 -7.66 8.82 9.54
CA PRO A 158 -7.44 7.55 8.85
C PRO A 158 -6.28 6.71 9.43
N MET A 159 -5.21 7.35 9.89
CA MET A 159 -4.07 6.64 10.50
C MET A 159 -4.46 5.89 11.79
N ARG A 160 -5.37 6.45 12.60
CA ARG A 160 -5.89 5.80 13.80
C ARG A 160 -6.64 4.52 13.43
N LEU A 161 -7.50 4.59 12.43
CA LEU A 161 -8.22 3.43 11.92
C LEU A 161 -7.25 2.31 11.51
N TYR A 162 -6.25 2.63 10.71
CA TYR A 162 -5.31 1.62 10.21
C TYR A 162 -4.41 1.01 11.28
N ARG A 163 -4.11 1.75 12.34
CA ARG A 163 -3.42 1.18 13.50
C ARG A 163 -4.25 0.06 14.13
N GLU A 164 -5.51 0.31 14.43
CA GLU A 164 -6.37 -0.67 15.09
C GLU A 164 -6.71 -1.85 14.19
N LEU A 165 -6.97 -1.60 12.90
CA LEU A 165 -7.15 -2.65 11.94
C LEU A 165 -5.89 -3.53 11.82
N GLY A 166 -4.70 -2.92 11.74
CA GLY A 166 -3.43 -3.64 11.63
C GLY A 166 -3.15 -4.60 12.79
N GLU A 167 -3.63 -4.26 14.01
CA GLU A 167 -3.54 -5.13 15.20
C GLU A 167 -4.44 -6.39 15.10
N MET A 168 -5.44 -6.39 14.20
CA MET A 168 -6.42 -7.46 14.04
C MET A 168 -6.19 -8.31 12.79
N LEU A 169 -5.24 -7.91 11.94
CA LEU A 169 -4.93 -8.66 10.72
C LEU A 169 -4.05 -9.87 11.00
N ASP A 170 -4.45 -11.00 10.45
CA ASP A 170 -3.60 -12.19 10.40
C ASP A 170 -2.34 -11.90 9.57
N ARG A 171 -1.25 -12.60 9.90
CA ARG A 171 0.01 -12.45 9.17
C ARG A 171 -0.11 -12.74 7.66
N ASN A 172 -1.01 -13.63 7.30
CA ASN A 172 -1.31 -14.02 5.93
C ASN A 172 -2.61 -13.42 5.38
N ALA A 173 -3.15 -12.38 6.03
CA ALA A 173 -4.32 -11.66 5.56
C ALA A 173 -4.08 -11.08 4.16
N ILE A 174 -5.08 -11.15 3.30
CA ILE A 174 -5.07 -10.52 1.97
C ILE A 174 -5.77 -9.18 2.09
N VAL A 175 -5.01 -8.10 1.94
CA VAL A 175 -5.50 -6.73 2.01
C VAL A 175 -5.62 -6.15 0.61
N ILE A 176 -6.79 -5.61 0.31
CA ILE A 176 -7.14 -5.08 -1.01
C ILE A 176 -7.46 -3.60 -0.86
N GLY A 177 -6.81 -2.75 -1.63
CA GLY A 177 -7.07 -1.31 -1.65
C GLY A 177 -7.90 -0.89 -2.84
N ASP A 178 -9.01 -0.17 -2.59
CA ASP A 178 -9.84 0.43 -3.63
C ASP A 178 -10.24 1.85 -3.21
N GLY A 179 -9.55 2.83 -3.72
CA GLY A 179 -9.80 4.22 -3.37
C GLY A 179 -8.58 5.11 -3.50
N GLY A 180 -8.76 6.37 -3.14
CA GLY A 180 -7.77 7.42 -3.27
C GLY A 180 -6.89 7.58 -2.03
N ASP A 181 -7.13 8.69 -1.29
CA ASP A 181 -6.36 9.05 -0.09
C ASP A 181 -6.46 8.01 1.02
N PHE A 182 -7.64 7.48 1.26
CA PHE A 182 -7.89 6.46 2.28
C PHE A 182 -6.92 5.28 2.12
N VAL A 183 -6.85 4.68 0.92
CA VAL A 183 -5.92 3.57 0.65
C VAL A 183 -4.46 4.03 0.69
N SER A 184 -4.18 5.29 0.34
CA SER A 184 -2.83 5.84 0.44
C SER A 184 -2.33 5.86 1.89
N TYR A 185 -3.20 6.16 2.87
CA TYR A 185 -2.88 6.05 4.29
C TYR A 185 -2.61 4.59 4.71
N ALA A 186 -3.37 3.62 4.20
CA ALA A 186 -3.11 2.20 4.48
C ALA A 186 -1.68 1.80 4.11
N GLY A 187 -1.20 2.26 2.97
CA GLY A 187 0.18 2.02 2.54
C GLY A 187 1.27 2.53 3.50
N ARG A 188 0.92 3.44 4.42
CA ARG A 188 1.80 3.96 5.46
C ARG A 188 1.77 3.14 6.76
N VAL A 189 0.77 2.30 6.98
CA VAL A 189 0.54 1.62 8.27
C VAL A 189 0.51 0.11 8.15
N ILE A 190 -0.26 -0.42 7.19
CA ILE A 190 -0.47 -1.86 7.06
C ILE A 190 0.80 -2.55 6.57
N ASP A 191 1.31 -3.44 7.38
CA ASP A 191 2.44 -4.30 7.07
C ASP A 191 1.97 -5.55 6.31
N THR A 192 2.82 -6.06 5.42
CA THR A 192 2.54 -7.23 4.59
C THR A 192 3.70 -8.21 4.70
N TYR A 193 3.41 -9.50 4.89
CA TYR A 193 4.41 -10.49 5.25
C TYR A 193 4.61 -11.59 4.21
N GLU A 194 3.64 -11.79 3.31
CA GLU A 194 3.68 -12.81 2.27
C GLU A 194 3.37 -12.21 0.89
N PRO A 195 3.96 -12.77 -0.19
CA PRO A 195 3.62 -12.38 -1.56
C PRO A 195 2.13 -12.61 -1.85
N GLY A 196 1.51 -11.66 -2.58
CA GLY A 196 0.09 -11.73 -2.92
C GLY A 196 -0.87 -11.28 -1.81
N CYS A 197 -0.37 -10.88 -0.64
CA CYS A 197 -1.19 -10.36 0.46
C CYS A 197 -1.49 -8.85 0.38
N TRP A 198 -1.07 -8.18 -0.69
CA TRP A 198 -1.46 -6.82 -1.02
C TRP A 198 -1.91 -6.72 -2.46
N LEU A 199 -3.14 -6.27 -2.69
CA LEU A 199 -3.70 -6.03 -4.02
C LEU A 199 -4.17 -4.58 -4.11
N ASP A 200 -3.92 -3.95 -5.24
CA ASP A 200 -4.42 -2.61 -5.57
C ASP A 200 -4.59 -2.46 -7.10
N PRO A 201 -5.30 -1.45 -7.60
CA PRO A 201 -5.53 -1.27 -9.04
C PRO A 201 -4.27 -0.87 -9.82
N GLY A 202 -3.12 -0.79 -9.16
CA GLY A 202 -1.83 -0.47 -9.77
C GLY A 202 -1.76 0.97 -10.33
N PRO A 203 -0.93 1.19 -11.37
CA PRO A 203 -0.65 2.53 -11.88
C PRO A 203 -1.81 3.21 -12.60
N PHE A 204 -2.81 2.44 -13.04
CA PHE A 204 -3.99 2.99 -13.71
C PHE A 204 -5.03 3.54 -12.74
N GLY A 205 -4.99 3.14 -11.46
CA GLY A 205 -5.84 3.68 -10.40
C GLY A 205 -7.34 3.47 -10.64
N CYS A 206 -7.74 2.39 -11.31
CA CYS A 206 -9.15 2.10 -11.59
C CYS A 206 -9.92 1.88 -10.29
N LEU A 207 -10.93 2.69 -10.03
CA LEU A 207 -11.82 2.55 -8.87
C LEU A 207 -12.92 1.52 -9.14
N GLY A 208 -13.45 0.91 -8.07
CA GLY A 208 -14.49 -0.11 -8.13
C GLY A 208 -13.98 -1.52 -8.40
N THR A 209 -12.68 -1.75 -8.39
CA THR A 209 -12.08 -3.08 -8.57
C THR A 209 -12.10 -3.93 -7.30
N GLY A 210 -12.23 -3.29 -6.15
CA GLY A 210 -12.05 -3.89 -4.84
C GLY A 210 -12.95 -5.08 -4.53
N PRO A 211 -14.28 -4.99 -4.67
CA PRO A 211 -15.18 -6.11 -4.39
C PRO A 211 -14.89 -7.33 -5.26
N GLY A 212 -14.58 -7.13 -6.56
CA GLY A 212 -14.21 -8.23 -7.46
C GLY A 212 -12.89 -8.90 -7.06
N TYR A 213 -11.89 -8.12 -6.65
CA TYR A 213 -10.63 -8.65 -6.12
C TYR A 213 -10.85 -9.41 -4.81
N ALA A 214 -11.71 -8.89 -3.91
CA ALA A 214 -12.02 -9.54 -2.64
C ALA A 214 -12.74 -10.87 -2.84
N LEU A 215 -13.72 -10.90 -3.76
CA LEU A 215 -14.41 -12.12 -4.17
C LEU A 215 -13.40 -13.17 -4.68
N ALA A 216 -12.56 -12.80 -5.64
CA ALA A 216 -11.57 -13.69 -6.22
C ALA A 216 -10.56 -14.20 -5.19
N ALA A 217 -10.06 -13.30 -4.33
CA ALA A 217 -9.11 -13.65 -3.26
C ALA A 217 -9.71 -14.64 -2.27
N LYS A 218 -10.95 -14.41 -1.83
CA LYS A 218 -11.61 -15.30 -0.86
C LYS A 218 -11.97 -16.67 -1.45
N LEU A 219 -12.36 -16.72 -2.72
CA LEU A 219 -12.59 -17.99 -3.42
C LEU A 219 -11.28 -18.78 -3.63
N ALA A 220 -10.18 -18.10 -3.94
CA ALA A 220 -8.87 -18.74 -4.09
C ALA A 220 -8.26 -19.17 -2.75
N HIS A 221 -8.57 -18.46 -1.66
CA HIS A 221 -8.02 -18.67 -0.33
C HIS A 221 -9.13 -18.64 0.73
N PRO A 222 -10.00 -19.67 0.79
CA PRO A 222 -11.20 -19.67 1.64
C PRO A 222 -10.90 -19.55 3.14
N ASP A 223 -9.75 -20.02 3.58
CA ASP A 223 -9.35 -20.00 4.99
C ASP A 223 -8.60 -18.73 5.41
N ARG A 224 -8.24 -17.85 4.45
CA ARG A 224 -7.54 -16.61 4.78
C ARG A 224 -8.50 -15.48 5.13
N GLN A 225 -8.05 -14.60 5.98
CA GLN A 225 -8.69 -13.32 6.22
C GLN A 225 -8.53 -12.45 4.95
N VAL A 226 -9.65 -11.96 4.40
CA VAL A 226 -9.67 -11.05 3.25
C VAL A 226 -10.31 -9.74 3.66
N VAL A 227 -9.56 -8.65 3.52
CA VAL A 227 -9.98 -7.31 3.93
C VAL A 227 -9.92 -6.36 2.75
N LEU A 228 -11.06 -5.72 2.47
CA LEU A 228 -11.18 -4.67 1.46
C LEU A 228 -11.13 -3.29 2.15
N LEU A 229 -10.17 -2.47 1.77
CA LEU A 229 -10.08 -1.06 2.16
C LEU A 229 -10.68 -0.22 1.04
N VAL A 230 -11.74 0.51 1.31
CA VAL A 230 -12.50 1.22 0.27
C VAL A 230 -12.86 2.64 0.71
N GLY A 231 -12.66 3.62 -0.17
CA GLY A 231 -13.23 4.96 0.02
C GLY A 231 -14.72 4.99 -0.34
N ASP A 232 -15.47 5.90 0.25
CA ASP A 232 -16.90 6.09 -0.04
C ASP A 232 -17.17 6.42 -1.52
N GLY A 233 -16.30 7.21 -2.16
CA GLY A 233 -16.36 7.46 -3.59
C GLY A 233 -16.13 6.21 -4.43
N ALA A 234 -15.09 5.42 -4.11
CA ALA A 234 -14.79 4.17 -4.81
C ALA A 234 -15.92 3.14 -4.66
N PHE A 235 -16.53 3.07 -3.48
CA PHE A 235 -17.72 2.22 -3.23
C PHE A 235 -18.87 2.51 -4.20
N GLY A 236 -19.06 3.77 -4.59
CA GLY A 236 -20.08 4.17 -5.53
C GLY A 236 -20.02 3.48 -6.91
N PHE A 237 -18.85 2.95 -7.31
CA PHE A 237 -18.67 2.24 -8.58
C PHE A 237 -19.13 0.78 -8.55
N SER A 238 -19.02 0.11 -7.40
CA SER A 238 -19.21 -1.35 -7.32
C SER A 238 -19.80 -1.83 -5.98
N GLY A 239 -20.38 -0.94 -5.19
CA GLY A 239 -21.02 -1.30 -3.92
C GLY A 239 -22.13 -2.34 -4.06
N MET A 240 -22.79 -2.42 -5.22
CA MET A 240 -23.81 -3.46 -5.50
C MET A 240 -23.23 -4.88 -5.55
N GLU A 241 -21.90 -5.05 -5.69
CA GLU A 241 -21.26 -6.37 -5.64
C GLU A 241 -21.32 -7.00 -4.24
N PHE A 242 -21.73 -6.26 -3.21
CA PHE A 242 -22.05 -6.85 -1.91
C PHE A 242 -23.24 -7.82 -2.00
N ASP A 243 -24.20 -7.60 -2.91
CA ASP A 243 -25.23 -8.62 -3.25
C ASP A 243 -24.57 -9.91 -3.79
N THR A 244 -23.57 -9.77 -4.67
CA THR A 244 -22.85 -10.93 -5.20
C THR A 244 -22.12 -11.69 -4.07
N LEU A 245 -21.42 -10.98 -3.19
CA LEU A 245 -20.76 -11.59 -2.03
C LEU A 245 -21.74 -12.32 -1.12
N ALA A 246 -22.90 -11.71 -0.82
CA ALA A 246 -23.94 -12.31 0.02
C ALA A 246 -24.56 -13.55 -0.63
N ARG A 247 -24.97 -13.47 -1.91
CA ARG A 247 -25.59 -14.59 -2.64
C ARG A 247 -24.65 -15.82 -2.75
N HIS A 248 -23.34 -15.59 -2.79
CA HIS A 248 -22.36 -16.67 -2.90
C HIS A 248 -21.72 -17.06 -1.56
N GLY A 249 -22.11 -16.43 -0.45
CA GLY A 249 -21.59 -16.73 0.88
C GLY A 249 -20.09 -16.44 1.01
N VAL A 250 -19.58 -15.40 0.32
CA VAL A 250 -18.18 -15.06 0.28
C VAL A 250 -17.86 -14.05 1.37
N ASN A 251 -17.49 -14.53 2.55
CA ASN A 251 -17.31 -13.72 3.74
C ASN A 251 -15.97 -12.96 3.69
N ILE A 252 -16.05 -11.67 3.44
CA ILE A 252 -14.93 -10.70 3.52
C ILE A 252 -15.31 -9.58 4.48
N VAL A 253 -14.34 -8.84 4.97
CA VAL A 253 -14.59 -7.60 5.72
C VAL A 253 -14.12 -6.41 4.89
N ALA A 254 -15.04 -5.52 4.57
CA ALA A 254 -14.71 -4.22 3.99
C ALA A 254 -14.65 -3.16 5.09
N VAL A 255 -13.63 -2.33 5.06
CA VAL A 255 -13.46 -1.17 5.94
C VAL A 255 -13.48 0.07 5.07
N MET A 256 -14.50 0.90 5.27
CA MET A 256 -14.70 2.11 4.49
C MET A 256 -14.24 3.34 5.26
N GLY A 257 -13.44 4.19 4.60
CA GLY A 257 -13.25 5.58 5.02
C GLY A 257 -14.30 6.45 4.36
N ASN A 258 -15.26 6.92 5.15
CA ASN A 258 -16.35 7.77 4.69
C ASN A 258 -16.09 9.20 5.15
N ASN A 259 -15.44 9.98 4.30
CA ASN A 259 -15.19 11.42 4.53
C ASN A 259 -16.14 12.34 3.72
N GLY A 260 -17.01 11.79 2.91
CA GLY A 260 -17.99 12.55 2.13
C GLY A 260 -17.38 13.40 1.00
N ILE A 261 -16.15 13.08 0.57
CA ILE A 261 -15.44 13.84 -0.47
C ILE A 261 -14.56 12.94 -1.34
N TRP A 262 -14.23 13.42 -2.55
CA TRP A 262 -13.14 12.93 -3.38
C TRP A 262 -11.85 13.62 -2.95
N ALA A 263 -11.23 13.17 -1.86
CA ALA A 263 -10.15 13.90 -1.19
C ALA A 263 -8.89 14.08 -2.05
N LEU A 264 -8.54 13.09 -2.89
CA LEU A 264 -7.39 13.20 -3.81
C LEU A 264 -7.60 14.21 -4.93
N GLU A 265 -8.83 14.57 -5.22
CA GLU A 265 -9.24 15.58 -6.20
C GLU A 265 -9.52 16.92 -5.52
N LYS A 266 -10.27 16.92 -4.42
CA LYS A 266 -10.70 18.12 -3.71
C LYS A 266 -9.52 18.92 -3.16
N HIS A 267 -8.70 18.31 -2.32
CA HIS A 267 -7.62 19.02 -1.65
C HIS A 267 -6.59 19.64 -2.63
N PRO A 268 -6.14 18.95 -3.70
CA PRO A 268 -5.31 19.59 -4.71
C PRO A 268 -6.00 20.74 -5.46
N MET A 269 -7.28 20.62 -5.81
CA MET A 269 -8.02 21.70 -6.47
C MET A 269 -8.11 22.92 -5.57
N GLU A 270 -8.43 22.75 -4.29
CA GLU A 270 -8.49 23.84 -3.32
C GLU A 270 -7.13 24.48 -3.09
N PHE A 271 -6.07 23.67 -2.99
CA PHE A 271 -4.70 24.17 -2.85
C PHE A 271 -4.23 24.98 -4.07
N LEU A 272 -4.55 24.53 -5.29
CA LEU A 272 -4.07 25.15 -6.52
C LEU A 272 -4.94 26.32 -6.99
N TYR A 273 -6.24 26.21 -6.82
CA TYR A 273 -7.22 27.10 -7.43
C TYR A 273 -8.06 27.86 -6.41
N GLY A 274 -8.02 27.48 -5.12
CA GLY A 274 -8.83 28.10 -4.08
C GLY A 274 -10.29 27.63 -4.07
N TYR A 275 -10.67 26.66 -4.90
CA TYR A 275 -12.00 26.05 -4.95
C TYR A 275 -11.92 24.62 -5.52
N SER A 276 -12.98 23.83 -5.27
CA SER A 276 -13.15 22.50 -5.85
C SER A 276 -14.44 22.42 -6.68
N VAL A 277 -14.48 21.46 -7.61
CA VAL A 277 -15.65 21.21 -8.47
C VAL A 277 -15.96 19.73 -8.48
N ALA A 278 -17.24 19.38 -8.23
CA ALA A 278 -17.75 18.01 -8.25
C ALA A 278 -16.98 17.01 -7.36
N ALA A 279 -16.38 17.51 -6.30
CA ALA A 279 -15.54 16.72 -5.39
C ALA A 279 -16.20 16.43 -4.03
N GLU A 280 -17.42 16.90 -3.81
CA GLU A 280 -18.23 16.56 -2.67
C GLU A 280 -19.13 15.36 -2.94
N LEU A 281 -19.27 14.49 -1.92
CA LEU A 281 -20.26 13.45 -1.82
C LEU A 281 -21.26 13.83 -0.72
N ARG A 282 -22.29 13.02 -0.52
CA ARG A 282 -23.22 13.24 0.58
C ARG A 282 -22.55 12.83 1.90
N PRO A 283 -22.37 13.76 2.86
CA PRO A 283 -21.77 13.44 4.14
C PRO A 283 -22.57 12.37 4.90
N GLU A 284 -21.85 11.56 5.66
CA GLU A 284 -22.42 10.55 6.56
C GLU A 284 -23.42 9.59 5.90
N THR A 285 -23.25 9.30 4.61
CA THR A 285 -24.11 8.33 3.92
C THR A 285 -24.03 6.97 4.61
N ARG A 286 -25.21 6.37 4.87
CA ARG A 286 -25.36 5.10 5.59
C ARG A 286 -25.12 3.91 4.66
N TYR A 287 -23.88 3.75 4.21
CA TYR A 287 -23.48 2.61 3.38
C TYR A 287 -23.57 1.28 4.12
N ASP A 288 -23.44 1.29 5.46
CA ASP A 288 -23.70 0.16 6.34
C ASP A 288 -25.12 -0.37 6.17
N GLN A 289 -26.14 0.49 6.21
CA GLN A 289 -27.54 0.10 5.98
C GLN A 289 -27.79 -0.36 4.54
N MET A 290 -27.08 0.21 3.57
CA MET A 290 -27.19 -0.24 2.18
C MET A 290 -26.75 -1.70 2.04
N VAL A 291 -25.62 -2.10 2.62
CA VAL A 291 -25.16 -3.50 2.53
C VAL A 291 -26.00 -4.44 3.38
N GLU A 292 -26.57 -3.97 4.50
CA GLU A 292 -27.55 -4.74 5.27
C GLU A 292 -28.77 -5.11 4.42
N ALA A 293 -29.28 -4.17 3.62
CA ALA A 293 -30.38 -4.42 2.69
C ALA A 293 -30.03 -5.45 1.60
N LEU A 294 -28.74 -5.66 1.32
CA LEU A 294 -28.24 -6.68 0.40
C LEU A 294 -27.93 -8.02 1.11
N GLY A 295 -28.22 -8.15 2.41
CA GLY A 295 -28.01 -9.38 3.18
C GLY A 295 -26.63 -9.52 3.80
N CYS A 296 -25.89 -8.44 3.90
CA CYS A 296 -24.57 -8.39 4.54
C CYS A 296 -24.67 -7.87 5.99
N HIS A 297 -23.55 -7.89 6.71
CA HIS A 297 -23.41 -7.25 8.02
C HIS A 297 -22.92 -5.81 7.86
N GLY A 298 -23.60 -4.84 8.46
CA GLY A 298 -23.27 -3.42 8.44
C GLY A 298 -22.90 -2.88 9.82
N GLU A 299 -21.85 -2.09 9.92
CA GLU A 299 -21.44 -1.36 11.12
C GLU A 299 -21.23 0.12 10.78
N LEU A 300 -21.65 1.01 11.67
CA LEU A 300 -21.34 2.44 11.59
C LEU A 300 -20.44 2.84 12.76
N VAL A 301 -19.28 3.41 12.46
CA VAL A 301 -18.32 3.91 13.43
C VAL A 301 -18.23 5.43 13.34
N ARG A 302 -18.46 6.12 14.47
CA ARG A 302 -18.42 7.58 14.58
C ARG A 302 -17.29 8.07 15.45
N THR A 303 -16.83 7.25 16.39
CA THR A 303 -15.79 7.59 17.36
C THR A 303 -14.68 6.53 17.39
N PRO A 304 -13.46 6.88 17.78
CA PRO A 304 -12.37 5.91 17.90
C PRO A 304 -12.68 4.72 18.83
N GLU A 305 -13.47 4.95 19.89
CA GLU A 305 -13.82 3.92 20.88
C GLU A 305 -14.71 2.82 20.29
N ASP A 306 -15.53 3.16 19.30
CA ASP A 306 -16.45 2.24 18.62
C ASP A 306 -15.73 1.35 17.59
N LEU A 307 -14.53 1.74 17.13
CA LEU A 307 -13.86 1.14 15.99
C LEU A 307 -13.50 -0.33 16.22
N LYS A 308 -12.72 -0.60 17.26
CA LYS A 308 -12.25 -1.96 17.55
C LYS A 308 -13.40 -2.95 17.84
N PRO A 309 -14.43 -2.58 18.61
CA PRO A 309 -15.61 -3.42 18.77
C PRO A 309 -16.37 -3.70 17.47
N ALA A 310 -16.53 -2.70 16.58
CA ALA A 310 -17.19 -2.87 15.29
C ALA A 310 -16.41 -3.79 14.36
N LEU A 311 -15.08 -3.62 14.28
CA LEU A 311 -14.20 -4.52 13.52
C LEU A 311 -14.30 -5.96 14.02
N ALA A 312 -14.30 -6.18 15.35
CA ALA A 312 -14.42 -7.51 15.92
C ALA A 312 -15.74 -8.18 15.51
N ARG A 313 -16.87 -7.49 15.63
CA ARG A 313 -18.19 -8.00 15.19
C ARG A 313 -18.21 -8.31 13.69
N ALA A 314 -17.60 -7.45 12.88
CA ALA A 314 -17.51 -7.66 11.43
C ALA A 314 -16.71 -8.92 11.08
N PHE A 315 -15.57 -9.18 11.74
CA PHE A 315 -14.79 -10.40 11.55
C PHE A 315 -15.51 -11.66 12.02
N GLU A 316 -16.38 -11.55 13.01
CA GLU A 316 -17.15 -12.66 13.60
C GLU A 316 -18.51 -12.87 12.92
N ALA A 317 -18.96 -11.99 12.04
CA ALA A 317 -20.31 -11.95 11.50
C ALA A 317 -20.73 -13.21 10.71
N GLY A 318 -19.79 -14.00 10.19
CA GLY A 318 -20.11 -15.16 9.35
C GLY A 318 -20.79 -14.81 8.02
N ALA A 319 -20.77 -13.54 7.63
CA ALA A 319 -21.32 -12.97 6.40
C ALA A 319 -20.36 -11.92 5.84
N PRO A 320 -20.50 -11.50 4.56
CA PRO A 320 -19.80 -10.33 4.08
C PRO A 320 -20.14 -9.12 4.94
N ALA A 321 -19.14 -8.34 5.33
CA ALA A 321 -19.33 -7.23 6.25
C ALA A 321 -18.79 -5.91 5.70
N LEU A 322 -19.42 -4.78 6.05
CA LEU A 322 -18.93 -3.44 5.82
C LEU A 322 -18.89 -2.66 7.14
N VAL A 323 -17.70 -2.20 7.52
CA VAL A 323 -17.51 -1.23 8.61
C VAL A 323 -17.38 0.15 7.99
N ASN A 324 -18.47 0.94 8.05
CA ASN A 324 -18.56 2.31 7.56
C ASN A 324 -18.02 3.26 8.63
N VAL A 325 -16.79 3.73 8.47
CA VAL A 325 -16.10 4.59 9.44
C VAL A 325 -16.14 6.04 8.97
N LEU A 326 -16.76 6.92 9.76
CA LEU A 326 -16.71 8.35 9.47
C LEU A 326 -15.30 8.89 9.72
N THR A 327 -14.67 9.37 8.67
CA THR A 327 -13.32 9.95 8.72
C THR A 327 -13.36 11.44 8.45
N ASP A 328 -12.42 12.18 9.04
CA ASP A 328 -12.36 13.64 8.99
C ASP A 328 -12.00 14.12 7.56
N PRO A 329 -12.89 14.87 6.89
CA PRO A 329 -12.65 15.38 5.54
C PRO A 329 -11.52 16.41 5.45
N ASP A 330 -11.14 17.04 6.55
CA ASP A 330 -10.10 18.06 6.59
C ASP A 330 -8.69 17.46 6.75
N VAL A 331 -8.60 16.15 6.93
CA VAL A 331 -7.31 15.44 6.98
C VAL A 331 -6.74 15.28 5.57
N VAL A 332 -5.73 16.08 5.25
CA VAL A 332 -5.08 16.08 3.94
C VAL A 332 -3.95 15.04 3.88
N TYR A 333 -3.99 14.15 2.87
CA TYR A 333 -2.89 13.20 2.66
C TYR A 333 -1.58 13.94 2.31
N PRO A 334 -0.49 13.74 3.06
CA PRO A 334 0.76 14.46 2.84
C PRO A 334 1.42 14.02 1.53
N ARG A 335 1.25 14.80 0.47
CA ARG A 335 1.93 14.60 -0.81
C ARG A 335 3.27 15.32 -0.80
N LYS A 336 4.33 14.60 -1.19
CA LYS A 336 5.67 15.18 -1.37
C LYS A 336 6.02 15.46 -2.83
N SER A 337 5.10 15.26 -3.77
CA SER A 337 5.30 15.52 -5.19
C SER A 337 4.66 16.85 -5.58
N ASN A 338 5.37 17.65 -6.40
CA ASN A 338 4.85 18.89 -6.99
C ASN A 338 3.79 18.65 -8.09
N LEU A 339 3.40 17.41 -8.31
CA LEU A 339 2.20 17.08 -9.05
C LEU A 339 1.09 17.01 -8.01
N ALA A 340 0.35 18.08 -8.01
CA ALA A 340 -0.89 18.11 -7.28
C ALA A 340 -1.73 16.91 -7.66
#